data_164b73ea2ccb801420db53dee0e1016d
#
_entry.id   164b73ea2ccb801420db53dee0e1016d
#
_cell.length_a   1.000
_cell.length_b   1.000
_cell.length_c   1.000
_cell.angle_alpha   90.00
_cell.angle_beta   90.00
_cell.angle_gamma   90.00
#
_symmetry.space_group_name_H-M   'P 1'
#
loop_
_entity.id
_entity.type
_entity.pdbx_description
1 polymer ?
#
loop_
_entity_poly.entity_id
_entity_poly.type
_entity_poly.pdbx_seq_one_letter_code
_entity_poly.pdbx_strand_id
1 'polypeptide(L)'
;MNTVKQSNMISSFSKYFLLTLMGTQLMGQSNTPTRFALKTVIQDTFLTEGLSSNIVAEIRTLGDSLTWLGTGQGLALHDGHRIFAYQTSADSLKDGQFTKLVPQGGIPAIAVMGDTMAVAYSGDNGNIQVGYGVTLTYDAQDTSGITWTYLKQPVDNVADTLKPFGEGYYRQLPVTVPEANVTYDADLSGDFLWTASWAGGLRRYHLTKRAWENVPMPMDGQDSLSLCEGFDETTSDGKSVLPGYYLNPRDPGDGGNHNHKAFSVIAYGDTVWVGTANGVNKGIMIFEVNEVSPGIFEILNCIEWEHYSYPDDGLAGNFVVGLAKQLWNGQITIWAASLYADKPGESRGLSYTRDDGVTWNTTLLNERVYNVTTKDSLVFASTSSGLWKSHDGENWAKYSAAIDTAFLAHQQILTDLVYTSSLDERDTIPKLWIGTSDGVALSSDIHGASWSIFQTEYDTTEVYAYPNPFSPLSHNQLNGDGYVRFHTGEVYNTEIILDIFNFAMEKVYSENFNLNKFRGAVKWNGRGQTGALVSNGVYFARINFAYSANNSPKDFWTKIIVVK
;
A
#
# COMPACT_ATOMS: atom_id res chain seq x y z
N MET A 1 55.55 12.85 21.02
CA MET A 1 54.64 11.91 21.71
C MET A 1 53.28 12.57 21.83
N ASN A 2 52.37 12.21 20.99
CA ASN A 2 50.89 12.36 21.02
C ASN A 2 50.36 12.44 19.60
N THR A 3 50.34 11.32 18.95
CA THR A 3 49.54 11.05 17.79
C THR A 3 48.88 9.69 18.03
N VAL A 4 47.60 9.65 18.14
CA VAL A 4 46.65 8.56 17.93
C VAL A 4 45.38 8.88 18.76
N LYS A 5 44.39 9.45 18.12
CA LYS A 5 42.94 9.30 18.43
C LYS A 5 42.06 10.21 17.54
N GLN A 6 42.10 9.99 16.23
CA GLN A 6 41.15 10.68 15.32
C GLN A 6 40.54 9.78 14.24
N SER A 7 40.81 8.47 14.25
CA SER A 7 40.32 7.59 13.17
C SER A 7 39.00 6.82 13.46
N ASN A 8 38.52 6.83 14.71
CA ASN A 8 37.37 6.00 15.09
C ASN A 8 36.01 6.75 15.16
N MET A 9 36.03 8.07 14.98
CA MET A 9 34.76 8.85 15.01
C MET A 9 34.10 8.98 13.64
N ILE A 10 34.87 8.89 12.56
CA ILE A 10 34.35 9.02 11.18
C ILE A 10 33.65 7.73 10.70
N SER A 11 34.10 6.55 11.18
CA SER A 11 33.47 5.28 10.82
C SER A 11 32.11 5.05 11.50
N SER A 12 31.89 5.65 12.67
CA SER A 12 30.62 5.55 13.40
C SER A 12 29.56 6.44 12.77
N PHE A 13 29.90 7.67 12.34
CA PHE A 13 28.96 8.56 11.67
C PHE A 13 28.51 8.05 10.30
N SER A 14 29.39 7.36 9.57
CA SER A 14 29.04 6.76 8.27
C SER A 14 28.06 5.59 8.41
N LYS A 15 28.16 4.80 9.48
CA LYS A 15 27.22 3.68 9.74
C LYS A 15 25.82 4.18 10.15
N TYR A 16 25.75 5.22 10.96
CA TYR A 16 24.46 5.80 11.35
C TYR A 16 23.77 6.56 10.21
N PHE A 17 24.54 7.18 9.32
CA PHE A 17 24.00 7.85 8.14
C PHE A 17 23.49 6.88 7.08
N LEU A 18 24.15 5.70 6.93
CA LEU A 18 23.63 4.64 6.05
C LEU A 18 22.41 3.92 6.64
N LEU A 19 22.36 3.72 7.96
CA LEU A 19 21.20 3.11 8.64
C LEU A 19 19.97 4.02 8.63
N THR A 20 20.15 5.34 8.79
CA THR A 20 19.03 6.29 8.62
C THR A 20 18.56 6.40 7.17
N LEU A 21 19.46 6.29 6.18
CA LEU A 21 19.04 6.23 4.77
C LEU A 21 18.35 4.90 4.42
N MET A 22 18.81 3.77 5.00
CA MET A 22 18.11 2.49 4.81
C MET A 22 16.77 2.45 5.55
N GLY A 23 16.68 3.01 6.75
CA GLY A 23 15.40 3.12 7.48
C GLY A 23 14.38 4.00 6.75
N THR A 24 14.81 5.11 6.16
CA THR A 24 13.93 5.97 5.36
C THR A 24 13.58 5.37 3.99
N GLN A 25 14.47 4.56 3.39
CA GLN A 25 14.12 3.82 2.17
C GLN A 25 13.18 2.64 2.43
N LEU A 26 13.31 1.95 3.55
CA LEU A 26 12.39 0.88 3.96
C LEU A 26 11.00 1.43 4.27
N MET A 27 10.89 2.60 4.91
CA MET A 27 9.59 3.24 5.15
C MET A 27 8.93 3.78 3.87
N GLY A 28 9.72 4.19 2.87
CA GLY A 28 9.21 4.59 1.55
C GLY A 28 8.85 3.41 0.64
N GLN A 29 9.01 2.17 1.10
CA GLN A 29 8.76 0.95 0.33
C GLN A 29 7.46 0.23 0.70
N SER A 30 6.80 0.63 1.78
CA SER A 30 5.46 0.12 2.09
C SER A 30 4.46 0.62 1.04
N ASN A 31 3.46 -0.19 0.73
CA ASN A 31 2.30 0.22 -0.09
C ASN A 31 1.44 1.28 0.61
N THR A 32 1.88 1.77 1.76
CA THR A 32 1.19 2.82 2.50
C THR A 32 1.30 4.13 1.76
N PRO A 33 0.19 4.76 1.39
CA PRO A 33 0.20 6.06 0.74
C PRO A 33 0.88 7.09 1.63
N THR A 34 1.91 7.74 1.11
CA THR A 34 2.50 8.89 1.81
C THR A 34 1.52 10.05 1.80
N ARG A 35 1.31 10.66 2.96
CA ARG A 35 0.43 11.81 3.10
C ARG A 35 1.01 13.01 2.34
N PHE A 36 0.32 13.44 1.30
CA PHE A 36 0.49 14.81 0.80
C PHE A 36 -0.41 15.71 1.64
N ALA A 37 0.19 16.64 2.39
CA ALA A 37 -0.53 17.56 3.25
C ALA A 37 -1.25 18.63 2.40
N LEU A 38 -2.38 18.26 1.82
CA LEU A 38 -3.34 19.21 1.28
C LEU A 38 -4.49 19.27 2.29
N LYS A 39 -4.71 20.46 2.85
CA LYS A 39 -5.85 20.71 3.73
C LYS A 39 -7.11 20.68 2.88
N THR A 40 -7.78 19.55 2.84
CA THR A 40 -9.18 19.52 2.43
C THR A 40 -10.03 20.06 3.57
N VAL A 41 -10.80 21.09 3.29
CA VAL A 41 -11.89 21.52 4.19
C VAL A 41 -12.97 20.46 4.05
N ILE A 42 -13.10 19.60 5.05
CA ILE A 42 -14.13 18.59 5.12
C ILE A 42 -15.44 19.29 5.48
N GLN A 43 -16.38 19.31 4.55
CA GLN A 43 -17.77 19.64 4.87
C GLN A 43 -18.48 18.40 5.40
N ASP A 44 -19.42 18.59 6.32
CA ASP A 44 -20.20 17.55 7.01
C ASP A 44 -21.17 16.76 6.11
N THR A 45 -20.80 16.48 4.88
CA THR A 45 -21.60 15.68 3.94
C THR A 45 -21.00 14.30 3.77
N PHE A 46 -21.79 13.27 3.97
CA PHE A 46 -21.40 11.86 3.98
C PHE A 46 -20.75 11.37 2.68
N LEU A 47 -21.07 11.96 1.55
CA LEU A 47 -20.51 11.64 0.24
C LEU A 47 -20.22 12.95 -0.52
N THR A 48 -18.97 13.18 -0.83
CA THR A 48 -18.53 14.26 -1.72
C THR A 48 -18.13 13.64 -3.05
N GLU A 49 -18.64 14.15 -4.15
CA GLU A 49 -18.29 13.66 -5.48
C GLU A 49 -16.79 13.81 -5.75
N GLY A 50 -16.16 12.75 -6.24
CA GLY A 50 -14.72 12.68 -6.54
C GLY A 50 -13.93 11.80 -5.58
N LEU A 51 -12.64 11.68 -5.85
CA LEU A 51 -11.68 10.97 -5.01
C LEU A 51 -11.30 11.81 -3.80
N SER A 52 -10.99 11.13 -2.68
CA SER A 52 -10.38 11.80 -1.52
C SER A 52 -8.93 12.22 -1.76
N SER A 53 -8.22 11.52 -2.66
CA SER A 53 -6.84 11.78 -3.06
C SER A 53 -6.54 11.12 -4.40
N ASN A 54 -5.62 11.68 -5.18
CA ASN A 54 -5.14 11.08 -6.43
C ASN A 54 -4.19 9.89 -6.21
N ILE A 55 -3.72 9.65 -5.01
CA ILE A 55 -3.01 8.43 -4.67
C ILE A 55 -4.04 7.35 -4.36
N VAL A 56 -4.09 6.29 -5.18
CA VAL A 56 -4.98 5.15 -4.98
C VAL A 56 -4.14 3.88 -4.87
N ALA A 57 -4.08 3.33 -3.66
CA ALA A 57 -3.22 2.21 -3.31
C ALA A 57 -3.96 0.88 -3.20
N GLU A 58 -5.28 0.91 -2.97
CA GLU A 58 -6.11 -0.28 -2.84
C GLU A 58 -7.39 -0.16 -3.65
N ILE A 59 -7.82 -1.27 -4.26
CA ILE A 59 -9.06 -1.37 -5.04
C ILE A 59 -9.70 -2.72 -4.75
N ARG A 60 -10.96 -2.70 -4.31
CA ARG A 60 -11.75 -3.93 -4.09
C ARG A 60 -13.14 -3.79 -4.69
N THR A 61 -13.48 -4.67 -5.62
CA THR A 61 -14.83 -4.78 -6.17
C THR A 61 -15.73 -5.57 -5.22
N LEU A 62 -16.97 -5.15 -5.05
CA LEU A 62 -17.91 -5.76 -4.12
C LEU A 62 -19.34 -5.76 -4.67
N GLY A 63 -20.05 -6.87 -4.50
CA GLY A 63 -21.43 -7.00 -4.97
C GLY A 63 -21.55 -6.76 -6.47
N ASP A 64 -22.70 -6.26 -6.89
CA ASP A 64 -23.03 -6.11 -8.32
C ASP A 64 -22.48 -4.82 -8.96
N SER A 65 -22.18 -3.78 -8.17
CA SER A 65 -21.82 -2.47 -8.73
C SER A 65 -20.77 -1.69 -7.95
N LEU A 66 -20.50 -2.04 -6.70
CA LEU A 66 -19.63 -1.23 -5.83
C LEU A 66 -18.15 -1.53 -6.06
N THR A 67 -17.34 -0.49 -6.02
CA THR A 67 -15.87 -0.63 -5.97
C THR A 67 -15.33 0.32 -4.92
N TRP A 68 -14.70 -0.25 -3.90
CA TRP A 68 -14.06 0.49 -2.83
C TRP A 68 -12.62 0.81 -3.18
N LEU A 69 -12.23 2.06 -2.93
CA LEU A 69 -10.93 2.62 -3.28
C LEU A 69 -10.22 3.12 -2.02
N GLY A 70 -9.09 2.53 -1.71
CA GLY A 70 -8.21 3.01 -0.65
C GLY A 70 -7.28 4.09 -1.18
N THR A 71 -7.44 5.31 -0.67
CA THR A 71 -6.67 6.46 -1.16
C THR A 71 -5.66 6.95 -0.12
N GLY A 72 -4.79 7.87 -0.51
CA GLY A 72 -3.86 8.54 0.39
C GLY A 72 -4.51 9.39 1.49
N GLN A 73 -5.82 9.67 1.37
CA GLN A 73 -6.56 10.51 2.34
C GLN A 73 -7.98 9.99 2.60
N GLY A 74 -8.12 8.70 2.84
CA GLY A 74 -9.37 8.08 3.19
C GLY A 74 -9.93 7.15 2.12
N LEU A 75 -11.13 6.68 2.38
CA LEU A 75 -11.84 5.73 1.56
C LEU A 75 -12.66 6.45 0.49
N ALA A 76 -12.74 5.88 -0.71
CA ALA A 76 -13.66 6.33 -1.73
C ALA A 76 -14.47 5.15 -2.27
N LEU A 77 -15.63 5.45 -2.83
CA LEU A 77 -16.58 4.48 -3.36
C LEU A 77 -16.97 4.84 -4.78
N HIS A 78 -16.88 3.88 -5.70
CA HIS A 78 -17.50 3.94 -7.02
C HIS A 78 -18.81 3.13 -7.00
N ASP A 79 -19.91 3.77 -7.40
CA ASP A 79 -21.28 3.20 -7.35
C ASP A 79 -21.71 2.50 -8.66
N GLY A 80 -20.78 2.28 -9.57
CA GLY A 80 -21.03 1.81 -10.94
C GLY A 80 -21.03 2.94 -11.98
N HIS A 81 -21.18 4.20 -11.55
CA HIS A 81 -21.25 5.37 -12.42
C HIS A 81 -20.30 6.49 -12.02
N ARG A 82 -20.19 6.78 -10.72
CA ARG A 82 -19.44 7.93 -10.17
C ARG A 82 -18.63 7.50 -8.96
N ILE A 83 -17.60 8.27 -8.68
CA ILE A 83 -16.79 8.11 -7.48
C ILE A 83 -17.19 9.17 -6.44
N PHE A 84 -17.26 8.72 -5.21
CA PHE A 84 -17.51 9.55 -4.04
C PHE A 84 -16.41 9.34 -3.00
N ALA A 85 -15.92 10.43 -2.42
CA ALA A 85 -15.15 10.35 -1.19
C ALA A 85 -16.08 9.87 -0.06
N TYR A 86 -15.76 8.73 0.54
CA TYR A 86 -16.55 8.15 1.61
C TYR A 86 -16.02 8.63 2.96
N GLN A 87 -16.84 9.40 3.65
CA GLN A 87 -16.52 9.91 4.97
C GLN A 87 -17.68 9.62 5.90
N THR A 88 -17.39 9.12 7.07
CA THR A 88 -18.39 9.06 8.14
C THR A 88 -18.31 10.33 8.96
N SER A 89 -19.46 10.91 9.26
CA SER A 89 -19.52 12.02 10.18
C SER A 89 -18.96 11.62 11.53
N ALA A 90 -18.29 12.58 12.10
CA ALA A 90 -17.69 12.65 13.42
C ALA A 90 -18.09 11.57 14.46
N ASP A 91 -17.12 11.30 15.29
CA ASP A 91 -17.18 10.64 16.57
C ASP A 91 -18.59 10.56 17.18
N SER A 92 -19.27 9.43 17.03
CA SER A 92 -20.47 9.19 17.81
C SER A 92 -20.04 8.71 19.19
N LEU A 93 -20.37 9.47 20.22
CA LEU A 93 -20.32 9.03 21.61
C LEU A 93 -21.41 7.97 21.81
N LYS A 94 -21.03 6.68 21.76
CA LYS A 94 -21.84 5.61 22.33
C LYS A 94 -21.15 5.13 23.59
N ASP A 95 -21.85 5.21 24.72
CA ASP A 95 -21.43 4.69 26.03
C ASP A 95 -20.11 5.30 26.57
N GLY A 96 -19.85 6.58 26.30
CA GLY A 96 -18.67 7.29 26.82
C GLY A 96 -17.36 6.96 26.11
N GLN A 97 -17.38 6.19 25.03
CA GLN A 97 -16.23 5.92 24.17
C GLN A 97 -16.38 6.64 22.83
N PHE A 98 -15.32 7.37 22.43
CA PHE A 98 -15.21 7.90 21.07
C PHE A 98 -14.93 6.75 20.12
N THR A 99 -15.89 6.33 19.36
CA THR A 99 -15.68 5.46 18.21
C THR A 99 -15.51 6.32 16.96
N LYS A 100 -14.28 6.53 16.53
CA LYS A 100 -14.02 6.98 15.15
C LYS A 100 -14.42 5.83 14.25
N LEU A 101 -15.58 5.94 13.63
CA LEU A 101 -16.13 4.87 12.79
C LEU A 101 -15.27 4.64 11.56
N VAL A 102 -14.79 5.72 10.91
CA VAL A 102 -13.83 5.68 9.83
C VAL A 102 -12.75 6.73 10.10
N PRO A 103 -11.56 6.38 10.59
CA PRO A 103 -10.49 7.33 10.83
C PRO A 103 -10.06 8.02 9.55
N GLN A 104 -9.60 9.27 9.65
CA GLN A 104 -8.97 9.97 8.53
C GLN A 104 -7.51 9.53 8.40
N GLY A 105 -7.09 9.26 7.17
CA GLY A 105 -5.70 8.88 6.89
C GLY A 105 -5.60 8.12 5.58
N GLY A 106 -4.40 7.67 5.24
CA GLY A 106 -4.17 6.78 4.12
C GLY A 106 -4.77 5.40 4.38
N ILE A 107 -5.25 4.75 3.33
CA ILE A 107 -5.79 3.40 3.39
C ILE A 107 -4.76 2.44 2.80
N PRO A 108 -3.97 1.76 3.63
CA PRO A 108 -2.96 0.81 3.16
C PRO A 108 -3.54 -0.55 2.78
N ALA A 109 -4.68 -0.95 3.35
CA ALA A 109 -5.27 -2.25 3.11
C ALA A 109 -6.80 -2.25 3.21
N ILE A 110 -7.42 -3.01 2.32
CA ILE A 110 -8.85 -3.34 2.32
C ILE A 110 -8.97 -4.84 2.14
N ALA A 111 -9.59 -5.53 3.10
CA ALA A 111 -9.94 -6.95 3.01
C ALA A 111 -11.45 -7.11 2.80
N VAL A 112 -11.85 -8.07 1.96
CA VAL A 112 -13.27 -8.31 1.64
C VAL A 112 -13.55 -9.81 1.60
N MET A 113 -14.64 -10.23 2.25
CA MET A 113 -15.16 -11.59 2.19
C MET A 113 -16.70 -11.56 2.21
N GLY A 114 -17.32 -11.82 1.08
CA GLY A 114 -18.78 -11.65 0.94
C GLY A 114 -19.19 -10.20 1.18
N ASP A 115 -20.04 -9.95 2.17
CA ASP A 115 -20.47 -8.61 2.58
C ASP A 115 -19.65 -8.02 3.74
N THR A 116 -18.71 -8.80 4.23
CA THR A 116 -17.79 -8.36 5.28
C THR A 116 -16.59 -7.63 4.67
N MET A 117 -16.30 -6.43 5.19
CA MET A 117 -15.16 -5.64 4.76
C MET A 117 -14.40 -5.08 5.96
N ALA A 118 -13.07 -5.17 5.91
CA ALA A 118 -12.18 -4.54 6.86
C ALA A 118 -11.30 -3.51 6.15
N VAL A 119 -11.12 -2.34 6.75
CA VAL A 119 -10.34 -1.23 6.20
C VAL A 119 -9.33 -0.77 7.23
N ALA A 120 -8.04 -0.82 6.88
CA ALA A 120 -6.95 -0.33 7.71
C ALA A 120 -6.66 1.15 7.43
N TYR A 121 -6.21 1.86 8.46
CA TYR A 121 -5.90 3.28 8.38
C TYR A 121 -4.51 3.59 8.90
N SER A 122 -3.83 4.48 8.21
CA SER A 122 -2.53 4.99 8.61
C SER A 122 -2.42 6.50 8.44
N GLY A 123 -1.50 7.11 9.15
CA GLY A 123 -1.19 8.53 9.04
C GLY A 123 0.20 8.83 9.55
N ASP A 124 0.54 10.11 9.56
CA ASP A 124 1.84 10.58 10.03
C ASP A 124 1.70 11.32 11.36
N ASN A 125 2.61 11.04 12.27
CA ASN A 125 2.83 11.83 13.46
C ASN A 125 4.24 12.46 13.37
N GLY A 126 4.31 13.58 12.65
CA GLY A 126 5.58 14.20 12.31
C GLY A 126 6.31 13.44 11.20
N ASN A 127 7.37 12.71 11.53
CA ASN A 127 8.16 11.93 10.57
C ASN A 127 7.95 10.41 10.71
N ILE A 128 7.01 9.99 11.55
CA ILE A 128 6.77 8.59 11.86
C ILE A 128 5.38 8.20 11.37
N GLN A 129 5.30 7.13 10.60
CA GLN A 129 4.03 6.55 10.19
C GLN A 129 3.38 5.86 11.38
N VAL A 130 2.10 6.11 11.61
CA VAL A 130 1.32 5.53 12.70
C VAL A 130 0.09 4.82 12.16
N GLY A 131 -0.26 3.70 12.79
CA GLY A 131 -1.50 2.99 12.51
C GLY A 131 -2.64 3.51 13.37
N TYR A 132 -3.78 3.71 12.75
CA TYR A 132 -5.00 4.14 13.45
C TYR A 132 -5.98 2.99 13.71
N GLY A 133 -5.56 1.74 13.45
CA GLY A 133 -6.39 0.55 13.60
C GLY A 133 -7.12 0.15 12.33
N VAL A 134 -8.14 -0.68 12.51
CA VAL A 134 -8.97 -1.22 11.44
C VAL A 134 -10.43 -0.94 11.76
N THR A 135 -11.24 -0.62 10.76
CA THR A 135 -12.70 -0.64 10.86
C THR A 135 -13.26 -1.85 10.12
N LEU A 136 -14.28 -2.46 10.70
CA LEU A 136 -14.95 -3.65 10.18
C LEU A 136 -16.43 -3.37 9.97
N THR A 137 -16.96 -3.82 8.87
CA THR A 137 -18.41 -3.87 8.61
C THR A 137 -18.84 -5.24 8.10
N TYR A 138 -20.10 -5.59 8.30
CA TYR A 138 -20.75 -6.80 7.80
C TYR A 138 -21.82 -6.50 6.76
N ASP A 139 -21.96 -5.24 6.37
CA ASP A 139 -22.97 -4.70 5.46
C ASP A 139 -22.35 -3.76 4.41
N ALA A 140 -21.18 -4.14 3.87
CA ALA A 140 -20.38 -3.31 2.96
C ALA A 140 -21.07 -3.01 1.61
N GLN A 141 -22.13 -3.75 1.27
CA GLN A 141 -22.95 -3.54 0.07
C GLN A 141 -24.13 -2.58 0.30
N ASP A 142 -24.55 -2.36 1.54
CA ASP A 142 -25.63 -1.41 1.87
C ASP A 142 -25.08 -0.01 2.09
N THR A 143 -24.80 0.71 1.01
CA THR A 143 -24.25 2.07 1.06
C THR A 143 -25.15 3.10 1.74
N SER A 144 -26.41 2.76 2.00
CA SER A 144 -27.39 3.65 2.64
C SER A 144 -27.31 3.62 4.17
N GLY A 145 -26.72 2.58 4.74
CA GLY A 145 -26.74 2.34 6.18
C GLY A 145 -25.59 1.54 6.74
N ILE A 146 -24.39 1.58 6.13
CA ILE A 146 -23.23 0.82 6.59
C ILE A 146 -22.93 1.10 8.07
N THR A 147 -22.84 0.02 8.85
CA THR A 147 -22.48 0.07 10.26
C THR A 147 -21.01 -0.33 10.45
N TRP A 148 -20.21 0.59 10.93
CA TRP A 148 -18.80 0.35 11.17
C TRP A 148 -18.48 0.03 12.63
N THR A 149 -17.60 -0.95 12.84
CA THR A 149 -17.03 -1.27 14.15
C THR A 149 -15.54 -0.97 14.10
N TYR A 150 -15.08 -0.07 14.98
CA TYR A 150 -13.66 0.24 15.09
C TYR A 150 -12.95 -0.82 15.94
N LEU A 151 -11.89 -1.39 15.37
CA LEU A 151 -11.03 -2.38 16.00
C LEU A 151 -9.67 -1.75 16.29
N LYS A 152 -9.48 -1.35 17.55
CA LYS A 152 -8.16 -0.90 17.99
C LYS A 152 -7.24 -2.10 18.07
N GLN A 153 -6.11 -2.06 17.39
CA GLN A 153 -5.09 -3.08 17.57
C GLN A 153 -4.45 -2.98 18.96
N PRO A 154 -4.17 -4.12 19.62
CA PRO A 154 -3.63 -4.11 20.96
C PRO A 154 -2.20 -3.57 21.01
N VAL A 155 -1.89 -2.84 22.06
CA VAL A 155 -0.54 -2.46 22.48
C VAL A 155 -0.25 -3.26 23.74
N ASP A 156 0.93 -3.86 23.81
CA ASP A 156 1.31 -4.71 24.94
C ASP A 156 1.59 -3.89 26.20
N ASN A 157 1.38 -4.50 27.35
CA ASN A 157 1.89 -3.97 28.60
C ASN A 157 3.41 -4.32 28.70
N VAL A 158 4.22 -3.44 29.28
CA VAL A 158 5.67 -3.64 29.44
C VAL A 158 6.02 -4.96 30.14
N ALA A 159 5.16 -5.43 31.04
CA ALA A 159 5.35 -6.69 31.75
C ALA A 159 4.92 -7.94 30.97
N ASP A 160 4.28 -7.75 29.81
CA ASP A 160 3.63 -8.82 29.07
C ASP A 160 4.58 -9.52 28.10
N THR A 161 5.50 -10.30 28.65
CA THR A 161 6.58 -10.98 27.92
C THR A 161 6.23 -12.43 27.54
N LEU A 162 5.07 -12.92 27.96
CA LEU A 162 4.60 -14.28 27.71
C LEU A 162 3.23 -14.22 27.05
N LYS A 163 3.15 -14.65 25.80
CA LYS A 163 1.94 -14.58 24.96
C LYS A 163 1.30 -15.96 24.83
N PRO A 164 -0.03 -16.08 25.00
CA PRO A 164 -0.73 -17.33 24.72
C PRO A 164 -0.86 -17.56 23.21
N PHE A 165 -0.73 -18.81 22.78
CA PHE A 165 -1.12 -19.27 21.44
C PHE A 165 -1.40 -20.79 21.46
N GLY A 166 -2.54 -21.18 20.89
CA GLY A 166 -2.94 -22.59 20.93
C GLY A 166 -3.07 -23.10 22.36
N GLU A 167 -2.42 -24.23 22.67
CA GLU A 167 -2.42 -24.86 23.99
C GLU A 167 -1.32 -24.33 24.94
N GLY A 168 -0.45 -23.43 24.44
CA GLY A 168 0.72 -23.00 25.18
C GLY A 168 0.99 -21.51 25.14
N TYR A 169 2.22 -21.20 25.46
CA TYR A 169 2.73 -19.84 25.50
C TYR A 169 4.06 -19.74 24.75
N TYR A 170 4.36 -18.56 24.25
CA TYR A 170 5.68 -18.22 23.71
C TYR A 170 6.21 -16.94 24.32
N ARG A 171 7.55 -16.76 24.27
CA ARG A 171 8.19 -15.57 24.80
C ARG A 171 8.35 -14.52 23.70
N GLN A 172 7.97 -13.28 24.02
CA GLN A 172 8.09 -12.14 23.12
C GLN A 172 8.46 -10.89 23.90
N LEU A 173 9.32 -10.02 23.38
CA LEU A 173 9.42 -8.66 23.88
C LEU A 173 8.11 -7.90 23.62
N PRO A 174 7.59 -7.16 24.62
CA PRO A 174 6.33 -6.42 24.47
C PRO A 174 6.41 -5.35 23.39
N VAL A 175 5.37 -5.25 22.59
CA VAL A 175 5.18 -4.18 21.61
C VAL A 175 4.36 -3.08 22.26
N THR A 176 5.03 -2.03 22.74
CA THR A 176 4.42 -0.98 23.59
C THR A 176 4.15 0.33 22.84
N VAL A 177 4.51 0.40 21.55
CA VAL A 177 4.43 1.64 20.76
C VAL A 177 3.24 1.61 19.80
N PRO A 178 2.48 2.72 19.66
CA PRO A 178 1.34 2.81 18.75
C PRO A 178 1.71 2.61 17.28
N GLU A 179 2.95 2.90 16.88
CA GLU A 179 3.50 2.68 15.55
C GLU A 179 3.47 1.20 15.13
N ALA A 180 3.40 0.30 16.10
CA ALA A 180 3.19 -1.13 15.89
C ALA A 180 1.86 -1.48 15.21
N ASN A 181 0.92 -0.55 15.19
CA ASN A 181 -0.42 -0.75 14.65
C ASN A 181 -0.58 -0.31 13.20
N VAL A 182 0.51 0.04 12.51
CA VAL A 182 0.45 0.23 11.05
C VAL A 182 0.17 -1.11 10.41
N THR A 183 -0.99 -1.25 9.80
CA THR A 183 -1.36 -2.43 9.00
C THR A 183 -1.00 -2.16 7.55
N TYR A 184 -0.10 -2.96 6.99
CA TYR A 184 0.33 -2.82 5.59
C TYR A 184 -0.55 -3.59 4.64
N ASP A 185 -1.05 -4.74 5.08
CA ASP A 185 -1.93 -5.60 4.31
C ASP A 185 -2.89 -6.34 5.25
N ALA A 186 -4.04 -6.75 4.72
CA ALA A 186 -5.05 -7.49 5.45
C ALA A 186 -5.82 -8.44 4.53
N ASP A 187 -6.25 -9.58 5.07
CA ASP A 187 -7.10 -10.51 4.37
C ASP A 187 -8.16 -11.11 5.31
N LEU A 188 -9.29 -11.51 4.74
CA LEU A 188 -10.42 -12.14 5.43
C LEU A 188 -10.59 -13.57 4.96
N SER A 189 -10.52 -14.53 5.87
CA SER A 189 -10.76 -15.95 5.58
C SER A 189 -11.38 -16.67 6.76
N GLY A 190 -12.49 -17.36 6.52
CA GLY A 190 -13.22 -18.08 7.57
C GLY A 190 -13.66 -17.14 8.71
N ASP A 191 -13.28 -17.44 9.94
CA ASP A 191 -13.59 -16.61 11.13
C ASP A 191 -12.50 -15.58 11.47
N PHE A 192 -11.57 -15.31 10.55
CA PHE A 192 -10.42 -14.48 10.83
C PHE A 192 -10.27 -13.29 9.89
N LEU A 193 -10.00 -12.13 10.48
CA LEU A 193 -9.33 -11.02 9.81
C LEU A 193 -7.85 -11.09 10.14
N TRP A 194 -7.02 -11.30 9.14
CA TRP A 194 -5.56 -11.31 9.23
C TRP A 194 -5.02 -9.92 8.96
N THR A 195 -3.98 -9.51 9.70
CA THR A 195 -3.31 -8.21 9.50
C THR A 195 -1.80 -8.38 9.57
N ALA A 196 -1.10 -7.80 8.59
CA ALA A 196 0.35 -7.74 8.53
C ALA A 196 0.85 -6.37 9.00
N SER A 197 1.83 -6.33 9.91
CA SER A 197 2.32 -5.12 10.56
C SER A 197 3.83 -5.18 10.80
N TRP A 198 4.51 -4.01 10.77
CA TRP A 198 5.95 -3.93 11.03
C TRP A 198 6.34 -4.43 12.42
N ALA A 199 5.92 -3.74 13.45
CA ALA A 199 6.29 -4.09 14.82
C ALA A 199 5.26 -5.02 15.49
N GLY A 200 4.00 -4.96 15.06
CA GLY A 200 2.95 -5.87 15.50
C GLY A 200 3.07 -7.27 14.94
N GLY A 201 3.84 -7.44 13.87
CA GLY A 201 3.96 -8.73 13.16
C GLY A 201 2.66 -9.18 12.53
N LEU A 202 2.46 -10.47 12.50
CA LEU A 202 1.19 -11.08 12.10
C LEU A 202 0.21 -11.11 13.26
N ARG A 203 -0.98 -10.62 13.03
CA ARG A 203 -2.10 -10.71 13.97
C ARG A 203 -3.33 -11.21 13.26
N ARG A 204 -4.24 -11.83 14.03
CA ARG A 204 -5.58 -12.17 13.56
C ARG A 204 -6.63 -11.69 14.56
N TYR A 205 -7.77 -11.27 14.02
CA TYR A 205 -8.95 -10.92 14.81
C TYR A 205 -10.03 -11.97 14.58
N HIS A 206 -10.50 -12.60 15.64
CA HIS A 206 -11.60 -13.55 15.59
C HIS A 206 -12.92 -12.80 15.43
N LEU A 207 -13.61 -13.00 14.32
CA LEU A 207 -14.86 -12.29 14.02
C LEU A 207 -15.97 -12.66 15.01
N THR A 208 -16.06 -13.95 15.39
CA THR A 208 -17.05 -14.44 16.35
C THR A 208 -16.67 -14.17 17.80
N LYS A 209 -15.43 -14.43 18.20
CA LYS A 209 -14.93 -14.19 19.57
C LYS A 209 -14.69 -12.71 19.85
N ARG A 210 -14.58 -11.87 18.82
CA ARG A 210 -14.29 -10.43 18.89
C ARG A 210 -13.02 -10.11 19.67
N ALA A 211 -11.97 -10.85 19.41
CA ALA A 211 -10.69 -10.75 20.11
C ALA A 211 -9.51 -10.80 19.15
N TRP A 212 -8.48 -9.99 19.45
CA TRP A 212 -7.20 -10.05 18.76
C TRP A 212 -6.30 -11.15 19.33
N GLU A 213 -5.54 -11.76 18.46
CA GLU A 213 -4.51 -12.73 18.79
C GLU A 213 -3.22 -12.40 18.00
N ASN A 214 -2.07 -12.40 18.69
CA ASN A 214 -0.78 -12.35 18.03
C ASN A 214 -0.43 -13.74 17.51
N VAL A 215 0.05 -13.83 16.29
CA VAL A 215 0.41 -15.10 15.66
C VAL A 215 1.94 -15.17 15.51
N PRO A 216 2.63 -16.00 16.30
CA PRO A 216 4.07 -16.16 16.18
C PRO A 216 4.43 -16.88 14.88
N MET A 217 5.51 -16.43 14.25
CA MET A 217 6.09 -17.02 13.04
C MET A 217 7.50 -17.51 13.32
N PRO A 218 8.13 -18.32 12.45
CA PRO A 218 9.52 -18.74 12.62
C PRO A 218 10.44 -17.53 12.90
N MET A 219 11.40 -17.69 13.80
CA MET A 219 12.46 -16.69 13.99
C MET A 219 13.42 -16.71 12.81
N ASP A 220 14.23 -15.65 12.66
CA ASP A 220 15.30 -15.62 11.67
C ASP A 220 16.19 -16.87 11.79
N GLY A 221 16.41 -17.57 10.67
CA GLY A 221 17.21 -18.79 10.63
C GLY A 221 16.48 -20.08 11.06
N GLN A 222 15.15 -20.03 11.22
CA GLN A 222 14.30 -21.22 11.36
C GLN A 222 13.56 -21.49 10.05
N ASP A 223 13.71 -22.68 9.50
CA ASP A 223 13.01 -23.11 8.28
C ASP A 223 11.58 -23.56 8.54
N SER A 224 11.23 -23.81 9.80
CA SER A 224 9.90 -24.24 10.24
C SER A 224 9.63 -23.91 11.70
N LEU A 225 8.36 -23.89 12.09
CA LEU A 225 7.92 -23.75 13.47
C LEU A 225 6.58 -24.49 13.65
N SER A 226 6.53 -25.44 14.57
CA SER A 226 5.27 -26.03 15.03
C SER A 226 4.70 -25.21 16.19
N LEU A 227 3.43 -24.86 16.10
CA LEU A 227 2.64 -24.30 17.19
C LEU A 227 1.54 -25.26 17.65
N CYS A 228 1.56 -26.49 17.15
CA CYS A 228 0.64 -27.56 17.51
C CYS A 228 1.21 -28.47 18.59
N GLU A 229 2.52 -28.48 18.73
CA GLU A 229 3.25 -29.30 19.68
C GLU A 229 4.52 -28.60 20.16
N GLY A 230 5.27 -29.21 21.07
CA GLY A 230 6.59 -28.73 21.47
C GLY A 230 6.59 -27.71 22.60
N PHE A 231 5.47 -27.49 23.29
CA PHE A 231 5.41 -26.63 24.50
C PHE A 231 5.93 -27.35 25.74
N ASP A 232 7.15 -27.91 25.67
CA ASP A 232 7.72 -28.82 26.65
C ASP A 232 8.40 -28.15 27.84
N GLU A 233 8.66 -26.83 27.75
CA GLU A 233 9.24 -26.08 28.86
C GLU A 233 8.12 -25.59 29.80
N THR A 234 8.31 -25.77 31.10
CA THR A 234 7.34 -25.30 32.10
C THR A 234 7.92 -24.12 32.89
N THR A 235 7.19 -23.03 32.95
CA THR A 235 7.54 -21.87 33.78
C THR A 235 7.33 -22.14 35.27
N SER A 236 7.88 -21.29 36.14
CA SER A 236 7.71 -21.42 37.58
C SER A 236 6.25 -21.32 38.06
N ASP A 237 5.38 -20.68 37.25
CA ASP A 237 3.94 -20.54 37.47
C ASP A 237 3.10 -21.64 36.77
N GLY A 238 3.79 -22.65 36.22
CA GLY A 238 3.15 -23.85 35.66
C GLY A 238 2.62 -23.75 34.25
N LYS A 239 3.03 -22.72 33.48
CA LYS A 239 2.64 -22.55 32.08
C LYS A 239 3.57 -23.33 31.15
N SER A 240 2.99 -24.05 30.19
CA SER A 240 3.72 -24.71 29.11
C SER A 240 4.19 -23.68 28.07
N VAL A 241 5.47 -23.68 27.74
CA VAL A 241 6.10 -22.67 26.88
C VAL A 241 6.90 -23.34 25.77
N LEU A 242 6.93 -22.72 24.61
CA LEU A 242 7.76 -23.13 23.49
C LEU A 242 9.24 -22.90 23.82
N PRO A 243 10.07 -23.96 23.94
CA PRO A 243 11.45 -23.87 24.35
C PRO A 243 12.30 -23.20 23.27
N GLY A 244 13.25 -22.39 23.72
CA GLY A 244 14.20 -21.73 22.81
C GLY A 244 13.62 -20.67 21.89
N TYR A 245 12.31 -20.43 21.93
CA TYR A 245 11.64 -19.40 21.14
C TYR A 245 11.56 -18.10 21.92
N TYR A 246 12.14 -17.03 21.35
CA TYR A 246 12.10 -15.70 21.92
C TYR A 246 12.01 -14.64 20.82
N LEU A 247 10.82 -14.12 20.61
CA LEU A 247 10.54 -13.16 19.55
C LEU A 247 10.94 -11.74 19.97
N ASN A 248 11.80 -11.12 19.17
CA ASN A 248 12.20 -9.74 19.36
C ASN A 248 11.62 -8.85 18.25
N PRO A 249 10.57 -8.03 18.52
CA PRO A 249 9.94 -7.16 17.53
C PRO A 249 10.69 -5.87 17.22
N ARG A 250 11.84 -5.62 17.86
CA ARG A 250 12.65 -4.41 17.63
C ARG A 250 13.23 -4.37 16.23
N ASP A 251 13.87 -3.27 15.89
CA ASP A 251 14.63 -3.18 14.66
C ASP A 251 15.77 -4.20 14.63
N PRO A 252 16.09 -4.75 13.46
CA PRO A 252 17.15 -5.75 13.33
C PRO A 252 18.51 -5.27 13.83
N GLY A 253 18.82 -3.96 13.70
CA GLY A 253 20.01 -3.35 14.27
C GLY A 253 20.11 -3.44 15.80
N ASP A 254 18.97 -3.65 16.49
CA ASP A 254 18.85 -3.87 17.93
C ASP A 254 18.62 -5.35 18.28
N GLY A 255 18.96 -6.26 17.36
CA GLY A 255 18.77 -7.70 17.52
C GLY A 255 17.34 -8.19 17.31
N GLY A 256 16.51 -7.42 16.61
CA GLY A 256 15.15 -7.80 16.25
C GLY A 256 15.11 -8.84 15.15
N ASN A 257 14.00 -9.57 15.07
CA ASN A 257 13.76 -10.55 14.04
C ASN A 257 13.19 -9.90 12.78
N HIS A 258 13.81 -10.13 11.63
CA HIS A 258 13.33 -9.69 10.33
C HIS A 258 12.05 -10.41 9.95
N ASN A 259 11.95 -11.71 10.24
CA ASN A 259 10.79 -12.53 9.92
C ASN A 259 9.53 -12.16 10.71
N HIS A 260 9.67 -11.40 11.81
CA HIS A 260 8.53 -10.82 12.52
C HIS A 260 7.89 -9.65 11.77
N LYS A 261 8.63 -8.95 10.91
CA LYS A 261 8.17 -7.76 10.19
C LYS A 261 7.28 -8.15 9.01
N ALA A 262 5.97 -8.22 9.22
CA ALA A 262 5.02 -8.64 8.20
C ALA A 262 4.54 -7.45 7.34
N PHE A 263 4.46 -7.67 6.02
CA PHE A 263 4.05 -6.64 5.04
C PHE A 263 2.91 -7.08 4.13
N SER A 264 2.73 -8.36 3.93
CA SER A 264 1.64 -8.90 3.11
C SER A 264 1.11 -10.18 3.69
N VAL A 265 -0.18 -10.44 3.46
CA VAL A 265 -0.87 -11.64 3.93
C VAL A 265 -1.97 -12.04 2.95
N ILE A 266 -2.06 -13.33 2.65
CA ILE A 266 -3.20 -13.94 1.97
C ILE A 266 -3.62 -15.21 2.73
N ALA A 267 -4.91 -15.41 2.88
CA ALA A 267 -5.45 -16.56 3.60
C ALA A 267 -6.61 -17.21 2.82
N TYR A 268 -6.63 -18.52 2.77
CA TYR A 268 -7.70 -19.27 2.11
C TYR A 268 -7.78 -20.70 2.68
N GLY A 269 -8.98 -21.16 2.95
CA GLY A 269 -9.18 -22.46 3.59
C GLY A 269 -8.49 -22.50 4.95
N ASP A 270 -7.58 -23.45 5.11
CA ASP A 270 -6.72 -23.64 6.29
C ASP A 270 -5.31 -23.05 6.10
N THR A 271 -5.02 -22.44 4.97
CA THR A 271 -3.68 -21.98 4.60
C THR A 271 -3.58 -20.47 4.72
N VAL A 272 -2.47 -19.99 5.30
CA VAL A 272 -2.08 -18.57 5.33
C VAL A 272 -0.65 -18.40 4.84
N TRP A 273 -0.45 -17.44 3.93
CA TRP A 273 0.87 -17.04 3.46
C TRP A 273 1.18 -15.62 3.93
N VAL A 274 2.39 -15.40 4.41
CA VAL A 274 2.82 -14.12 4.98
C VAL A 274 4.16 -13.70 4.38
N GLY A 275 4.18 -12.54 3.75
CA GLY A 275 5.41 -11.90 3.29
C GLY A 275 6.01 -11.02 4.38
N THR A 276 7.31 -11.17 4.62
CA THR A 276 8.03 -10.50 5.69
C THR A 276 9.29 -9.79 5.19
N ALA A 277 10.07 -9.18 6.10
CA ALA A 277 11.39 -8.68 5.79
C ALA A 277 12.46 -9.79 5.68
N ASN A 278 12.10 -11.05 5.86
CA ASN A 278 12.99 -12.21 5.74
C ASN A 278 12.40 -13.32 4.87
N GLY A 279 11.63 -12.99 3.85
CA GLY A 279 11.06 -13.95 2.93
C GLY A 279 9.57 -14.21 3.13
N VAL A 280 9.15 -15.42 2.89
CA VAL A 280 7.74 -15.86 2.90
C VAL A 280 7.56 -16.98 3.93
N ASN A 281 6.49 -16.89 4.71
CA ASN A 281 6.04 -17.98 5.58
C ASN A 281 4.74 -18.55 5.04
N LYS A 282 4.61 -19.89 5.07
CA LYS A 282 3.39 -20.62 4.80
C LYS A 282 2.93 -21.32 6.08
N GLY A 283 1.74 -21.01 6.54
CA GLY A 283 1.13 -21.61 7.71
C GLY A 283 -0.06 -22.47 7.33
N ILE A 284 -0.14 -23.65 7.90
CA ILE A 284 -1.32 -24.53 7.82
C ILE A 284 -1.99 -24.54 9.19
N MET A 285 -3.24 -24.07 9.22
CA MET A 285 -4.05 -24.09 10.43
C MET A 285 -4.63 -25.50 10.64
N ILE A 286 -4.38 -26.05 11.80
CA ILE A 286 -4.94 -27.34 12.25
C ILE A 286 -5.98 -27.04 13.32
N PHE A 287 -7.19 -27.55 13.11
CA PHE A 287 -8.31 -27.38 14.03
C PHE A 287 -8.55 -28.68 14.78
N GLU A 288 -8.32 -28.67 16.08
CA GLU A 288 -8.60 -29.80 16.96
C GLU A 288 -9.83 -29.52 17.81
N VAL A 289 -10.68 -30.51 17.93
CA VAL A 289 -11.89 -30.45 18.79
C VAL A 289 -11.60 -31.23 20.07
N ASN A 290 -11.38 -30.50 21.15
CA ASN A 290 -11.13 -31.09 22.46
C ASN A 290 -12.39 -31.04 23.31
N GLU A 291 -12.75 -32.17 23.88
CA GLU A 291 -13.83 -32.25 24.88
C GLU A 291 -13.25 -31.82 26.26
N VAL A 292 -13.50 -30.57 26.65
CA VAL A 292 -13.01 -30.02 27.93
C VAL A 292 -13.86 -30.43 29.13
N SER A 293 -15.11 -30.87 28.89
CA SER A 293 -16.03 -31.47 29.87
C SER A 293 -17.11 -32.23 29.12
N PRO A 294 -17.80 -33.16 29.75
CA PRO A 294 -18.83 -33.95 29.07
C PRO A 294 -19.85 -33.09 28.32
N GLY A 295 -19.81 -33.20 26.98
CA GLY A 295 -20.66 -32.42 26.07
C GLY A 295 -20.25 -30.99 25.86
N ILE A 296 -19.10 -30.51 26.35
CA ILE A 296 -18.53 -29.20 26.13
C ILE A 296 -17.25 -29.35 25.31
N PHE A 297 -17.27 -28.86 24.09
CA PHE A 297 -16.15 -28.93 23.16
C PHE A 297 -15.52 -27.55 22.97
N GLU A 298 -14.20 -27.51 22.97
CA GLU A 298 -13.40 -26.33 22.58
C GLU A 298 -12.68 -26.65 21.28
N ILE A 299 -12.73 -25.73 20.34
CA ILE A 299 -11.94 -25.79 19.11
C ILE A 299 -10.65 -25.04 19.37
N LEU A 300 -9.58 -25.80 19.49
CA LEU A 300 -8.22 -25.27 19.49
C LEU A 300 -7.73 -25.20 18.05
N ASN A 301 -7.09 -24.14 17.71
CA ASN A 301 -6.40 -24.05 16.45
C ASN A 301 -4.93 -23.70 16.69
N CYS A 302 -4.08 -24.45 16.04
CA CYS A 302 -2.64 -24.25 16.01
C CYS A 302 -2.18 -24.07 14.56
N ILE A 303 -0.93 -23.75 14.34
CA ILE A 303 -0.37 -23.50 13.01
C ILE A 303 0.97 -24.22 12.88
N GLU A 304 1.12 -24.94 11.78
CA GLU A 304 2.40 -25.46 11.32
C GLU A 304 2.98 -24.52 10.27
N TRP A 305 4.18 -24.00 10.52
CA TRP A 305 4.86 -23.04 9.66
C TRP A 305 5.99 -23.67 8.87
N GLU A 306 6.08 -23.30 7.58
CA GLU A 306 7.26 -23.42 6.71
C GLU A 306 7.76 -22.01 6.35
N HIS A 307 9.06 -21.85 6.21
CA HIS A 307 9.69 -20.57 5.91
C HIS A 307 10.59 -20.68 4.69
N TYR A 308 10.49 -19.73 3.77
CA TYR A 308 11.23 -19.65 2.52
C TYR A 308 11.97 -18.33 2.41
N SER A 309 13.25 -18.35 2.03
CA SER A 309 14.07 -17.15 1.94
C SER A 309 15.07 -17.17 0.79
N TYR A 310 15.63 -16.01 0.47
CA TYR A 310 16.79 -15.86 -0.40
C TYR A 310 18.07 -16.08 0.42
N PRO A 311 19.10 -16.76 -0.10
CA PRO A 311 19.16 -17.39 -1.41
C PRO A 311 18.67 -18.86 -1.43
N ASP A 312 18.34 -19.42 -0.27
CA ASP A 312 18.26 -20.87 -0.07
C ASP A 312 17.09 -21.50 -0.84
N ASP A 313 15.95 -20.81 -0.94
CA ASP A 313 14.74 -21.31 -1.60
C ASP A 313 14.50 -20.69 -2.98
N GLY A 314 15.33 -19.75 -3.44
CA GLY A 314 15.24 -19.19 -4.78
C GLY A 314 14.30 -17.99 -4.92
N LEU A 315 13.98 -17.27 -3.84
CA LEU A 315 13.29 -15.99 -3.91
C LEU A 315 14.18 -14.93 -4.59
N ALA A 316 13.57 -13.90 -5.19
CA ALA A 316 14.31 -12.78 -5.76
C ALA A 316 14.98 -11.92 -4.66
N GLY A 317 14.31 -11.75 -3.53
CA GLY A 317 14.79 -11.02 -2.37
C GLY A 317 13.92 -11.27 -1.15
N ASN A 318 14.44 -10.96 0.03
CA ASN A 318 13.82 -11.31 1.31
C ASN A 318 12.76 -10.31 1.79
N PHE A 319 12.71 -9.10 1.24
CA PHE A 319 11.71 -8.13 1.65
C PHE A 319 10.45 -8.28 0.80
N VAL A 320 9.50 -9.10 1.26
CA VAL A 320 8.28 -9.46 0.51
C VAL A 320 7.12 -8.54 0.91
N VAL A 321 6.73 -7.68 -0.03
CA VAL A 321 5.76 -6.58 0.20
C VAL A 321 4.38 -6.81 -0.38
N GLY A 322 4.21 -7.86 -1.18
CA GLY A 322 2.93 -8.21 -1.78
C GLY A 322 2.83 -9.69 -2.08
N LEU A 323 1.68 -10.26 -1.84
CA LEU A 323 1.35 -11.65 -2.14
C LEU A 323 0.07 -11.71 -2.96
N ALA A 324 -0.02 -12.68 -3.86
CA ALA A 324 -1.24 -12.98 -4.59
C ALA A 324 -1.39 -14.48 -4.85
N LYS A 325 -2.64 -14.95 -4.80
CA LYS A 325 -3.00 -16.31 -5.18
C LYS A 325 -3.63 -16.33 -6.56
N GLN A 326 -3.14 -17.19 -7.43
CA GLN A 326 -3.73 -17.49 -8.72
C GLN A 326 -4.26 -18.92 -8.72
N LEU A 327 -5.50 -19.12 -9.17
CA LEU A 327 -6.05 -20.45 -9.43
C LEU A 327 -6.29 -20.57 -10.93
N TRP A 328 -5.55 -21.47 -11.58
CA TRP A 328 -5.67 -21.73 -13.02
C TRP A 328 -5.58 -23.21 -13.31
N ASN A 329 -6.55 -23.77 -14.02
CA ASN A 329 -6.62 -25.21 -14.38
C ASN A 329 -6.45 -26.16 -13.16
N GLY A 330 -6.99 -25.78 -12.01
CA GLY A 330 -6.88 -26.56 -10.78
C GLY A 330 -5.53 -26.46 -10.06
N GLN A 331 -4.58 -25.70 -10.60
CA GLN A 331 -3.29 -25.41 -9.97
C GLN A 331 -3.32 -24.07 -9.27
N ILE A 332 -2.84 -24.04 -8.02
CA ILE A 332 -2.58 -22.82 -7.28
C ILE A 332 -1.15 -22.37 -7.56
N THR A 333 -0.99 -21.09 -7.88
CA THR A 333 0.30 -20.40 -7.94
C THR A 333 0.29 -19.28 -6.90
N ILE A 334 1.31 -19.23 -6.07
CA ILE A 334 1.53 -18.12 -5.14
C ILE A 334 2.58 -17.19 -5.74
N TRP A 335 2.25 -15.94 -5.85
CA TRP A 335 3.09 -14.84 -6.32
C TRP A 335 3.58 -14.02 -5.15
N ALA A 336 4.87 -13.70 -5.11
CA ALA A 336 5.51 -12.88 -4.08
C ALA A 336 6.26 -11.71 -4.73
N ALA A 337 5.85 -10.49 -4.42
CA ALA A 337 6.55 -9.27 -4.83
C ALA A 337 7.65 -8.96 -3.82
N SER A 338 8.90 -9.05 -4.27
CA SER A 338 10.07 -8.91 -3.41
C SER A 338 10.83 -7.62 -3.70
N LEU A 339 11.42 -7.06 -2.66
CA LEU A 339 12.46 -6.05 -2.70
C LEU A 339 13.75 -6.64 -2.10
N TYR A 340 14.89 -6.03 -2.39
CA TYR A 340 16.13 -6.41 -1.71
C TYR A 340 16.11 -5.88 -0.27
N ALA A 341 16.54 -6.71 0.68
CA ALA A 341 16.74 -6.34 2.07
C ALA A 341 18.23 -5.98 2.30
N ASP A 342 19.01 -6.92 2.79
CA ASP A 342 20.40 -6.67 3.18
C ASP A 342 21.39 -7.76 2.76
N LYS A 343 20.92 -8.88 2.20
CA LYS A 343 21.81 -9.95 1.71
C LYS A 343 22.40 -9.59 0.33
N PRO A 344 23.71 -9.80 0.12
CA PRO A 344 24.32 -9.59 -1.19
C PRO A 344 23.70 -10.47 -2.28
N GLY A 345 23.37 -9.87 -3.41
CA GLY A 345 22.78 -10.58 -4.55
C GLY A 345 21.28 -10.60 -4.61
N GLU A 346 20.59 -10.10 -3.58
CA GLU A 346 19.15 -9.89 -3.63
C GLU A 346 18.76 -8.94 -4.77
N SER A 347 17.60 -9.20 -5.33
CA SER A 347 16.96 -8.36 -6.34
C SER A 347 15.55 -8.00 -5.93
N ARG A 348 15.00 -6.99 -6.53
CA ARG A 348 13.56 -6.74 -6.55
C ARG A 348 12.94 -7.43 -7.77
N GLY A 349 11.69 -7.82 -7.67
CA GLY A 349 10.97 -8.49 -8.74
C GLY A 349 9.83 -9.35 -8.21
N LEU A 350 9.41 -10.30 -9.00
CA LEU A 350 8.45 -11.32 -8.62
C LEU A 350 9.12 -12.67 -8.43
N SER A 351 8.69 -13.38 -7.41
CA SER A 351 8.91 -14.80 -7.24
C SER A 351 7.58 -15.54 -7.29
N TYR A 352 7.57 -16.77 -7.74
CA TYR A 352 6.35 -17.58 -7.73
C TYR A 352 6.64 -19.06 -7.49
N THR A 353 5.69 -19.73 -6.85
CA THR A 353 5.67 -21.19 -6.70
C THR A 353 4.39 -21.76 -7.26
N ARG A 354 4.49 -22.94 -7.90
CA ARG A 354 3.34 -23.71 -8.42
C ARG A 354 3.18 -25.08 -7.72
N ASP A 355 4.05 -25.40 -6.81
CA ASP A 355 4.15 -26.65 -6.09
C ASP A 355 4.15 -26.45 -4.58
N ASP A 356 3.37 -25.43 -4.16
CA ASP A 356 3.08 -25.16 -2.75
C ASP A 356 4.32 -24.79 -1.91
N GLY A 357 5.32 -24.16 -2.52
CA GLY A 357 6.54 -23.67 -1.88
C GLY A 357 7.77 -24.55 -2.09
N VAL A 358 7.63 -25.76 -2.67
CA VAL A 358 8.74 -26.69 -2.87
C VAL A 358 9.81 -26.11 -3.82
N THR A 359 9.37 -25.37 -4.85
CA THR A 359 10.28 -24.64 -5.74
C THR A 359 9.78 -23.23 -5.97
N TRP A 360 10.71 -22.28 -6.02
CA TRP A 360 10.45 -20.89 -6.37
C TRP A 360 11.17 -20.50 -7.65
N ASN A 361 10.48 -19.77 -8.49
CA ASN A 361 10.99 -19.21 -9.73
C ASN A 361 10.90 -17.69 -9.68
N THR A 362 11.80 -16.99 -10.38
CA THR A 362 11.85 -15.53 -10.39
C THR A 362 11.58 -14.94 -11.75
N THR A 363 10.91 -13.79 -11.79
CA THR A 363 10.57 -13.06 -13.01
C THR A 363 10.49 -11.56 -12.74
N LEU A 364 10.40 -10.72 -13.77
CA LEU A 364 10.39 -9.25 -13.65
C LEU A 364 11.51 -8.71 -12.74
N LEU A 365 12.70 -9.32 -12.80
CA LEU A 365 13.83 -8.89 -11.99
C LEU A 365 14.21 -7.44 -12.29
N ASN A 366 14.57 -6.70 -11.23
CA ASN A 366 14.85 -5.27 -11.19
C ASN A 366 13.61 -4.34 -11.27
N GLU A 367 12.40 -4.88 -11.49
CA GLU A 367 11.18 -4.10 -11.37
C GLU A 367 10.72 -3.99 -9.91
N ARG A 368 10.27 -2.82 -9.51
CA ARG A 368 9.65 -2.62 -8.21
C ARG A 368 8.16 -2.90 -8.32
N VAL A 369 7.76 -4.07 -7.87
CA VAL A 369 6.36 -4.52 -7.88
C VAL A 369 5.70 -4.16 -6.56
N TYR A 370 4.51 -3.56 -6.63
CA TYR A 370 3.70 -3.18 -5.46
C TYR A 370 2.56 -4.14 -5.20
N ASN A 371 1.93 -4.61 -6.27
CA ASN A 371 0.74 -5.47 -6.19
C ASN A 371 0.70 -6.42 -7.38
N VAL A 372 0.08 -7.58 -7.18
CA VAL A 372 -0.15 -8.58 -8.23
C VAL A 372 -1.63 -8.93 -8.25
N THR A 373 -2.23 -8.88 -9.43
CA THR A 373 -3.62 -9.28 -9.68
C THR A 373 -3.64 -10.40 -10.69
N THR A 374 -4.47 -11.40 -10.47
CA THR A 374 -4.52 -12.59 -11.31
C THR A 374 -5.92 -12.90 -11.79
N LYS A 375 -6.03 -13.45 -13.02
CA LYS A 375 -7.26 -14.00 -13.57
C LYS A 375 -6.95 -15.11 -14.54
N ASP A 376 -7.44 -16.31 -14.29
CA ASP A 376 -7.17 -17.47 -15.13
C ASP A 376 -5.65 -17.60 -15.36
N SER A 377 -5.18 -17.61 -16.63
CA SER A 377 -3.74 -17.60 -16.96
C SER A 377 -3.09 -16.22 -16.83
N LEU A 378 -3.87 -15.14 -16.72
CA LEU A 378 -3.36 -13.77 -16.71
C LEU A 378 -2.79 -13.38 -15.36
N VAL A 379 -1.68 -12.68 -15.39
CA VAL A 379 -1.03 -12.06 -14.24
C VAL A 379 -0.75 -10.60 -14.57
N PHE A 380 -1.15 -9.70 -13.71
CA PHE A 380 -0.90 -8.26 -13.79
C PHE A 380 0.01 -7.87 -12.64
N ALA A 381 1.11 -7.19 -12.96
CA ALA A 381 2.03 -6.65 -11.97
C ALA A 381 1.98 -5.12 -11.99
N SER A 382 1.54 -4.53 -10.88
CA SER A 382 1.54 -3.09 -10.67
C SER A 382 2.91 -2.65 -10.19
N THR A 383 3.58 -1.77 -10.94
CA THR A 383 4.99 -1.44 -10.70
C THR A 383 5.27 0.06 -10.70
N SER A 384 6.49 0.43 -10.31
CA SER A 384 6.97 1.81 -10.41
C SER A 384 7.20 2.26 -11.87
N SER A 385 7.19 1.34 -12.82
CA SER A 385 7.41 1.62 -14.24
C SER A 385 6.18 1.35 -15.12
N GLY A 386 5.00 1.16 -14.53
CA GLY A 386 3.74 0.93 -15.22
C GLY A 386 3.06 -0.37 -14.80
N LEU A 387 1.99 -0.71 -15.48
CA LEU A 387 1.32 -1.99 -15.34
C LEU A 387 1.87 -2.98 -16.37
N TRP A 388 2.31 -4.13 -15.89
CA TRP A 388 2.79 -5.23 -16.72
C TRP A 388 1.77 -6.37 -16.74
N LYS A 389 1.71 -7.09 -17.83
CA LYS A 389 0.83 -8.24 -18.04
C LYS A 389 1.62 -9.43 -18.60
N SER A 390 1.30 -10.61 -18.08
CA SER A 390 1.81 -11.89 -18.58
C SER A 390 0.68 -12.93 -18.66
N HIS A 391 0.84 -13.93 -19.56
CA HIS A 391 -0.02 -15.11 -19.62
C HIS A 391 0.64 -16.38 -19.06
N ASP A 392 1.93 -16.35 -18.87
CA ASP A 392 2.74 -17.51 -18.47
C ASP A 392 3.58 -17.23 -17.21
N GLY A 393 3.66 -15.95 -16.80
CA GLY A 393 4.52 -15.49 -15.70
C GLY A 393 5.97 -15.27 -16.10
N GLU A 394 6.36 -15.52 -17.34
CA GLU A 394 7.73 -15.41 -17.84
C GLU A 394 7.87 -14.28 -18.87
N ASN A 395 6.93 -14.21 -19.81
CA ASN A 395 6.91 -13.21 -20.86
C ASN A 395 5.97 -12.06 -20.49
N TRP A 396 6.52 -10.86 -20.32
CA TRP A 396 5.81 -9.69 -19.85
C TRP A 396 5.69 -8.61 -20.92
N ALA A 397 4.50 -8.02 -21.00
CA ALA A 397 4.21 -6.87 -21.83
C ALA A 397 3.67 -5.70 -20.99
N LYS A 398 4.15 -4.50 -21.26
CA LYS A 398 3.71 -3.29 -20.59
C LYS A 398 2.41 -2.77 -21.20
N TYR A 399 1.49 -2.29 -20.35
CA TYR A 399 0.28 -1.60 -20.82
C TYR A 399 0.61 -0.24 -21.39
N SER A 400 -0.18 0.18 -22.37
CA SER A 400 -0.17 1.56 -22.84
C SER A 400 -0.74 2.51 -21.78
N ALA A 401 -0.39 3.79 -21.89
CA ALA A 401 -0.87 4.82 -20.98
C ALA A 401 -2.39 4.92 -20.98
N ALA A 402 -2.99 5.11 -19.80
CA ALA A 402 -4.41 5.34 -19.65
C ALA A 402 -4.78 6.75 -20.17
N ILE A 403 -5.64 6.80 -21.17
CA ILE A 403 -6.17 8.03 -21.76
C ILE A 403 -7.69 7.91 -21.84
N ASP A 404 -8.40 8.86 -21.25
CA ASP A 404 -9.86 8.92 -21.39
C ASP A 404 -10.22 9.41 -22.79
N THR A 405 -10.91 8.57 -23.53
CA THR A 405 -11.37 8.86 -24.90
C THR A 405 -12.87 9.18 -24.96
N ALA A 406 -13.57 9.08 -23.83
CA ALA A 406 -15.04 9.13 -23.80
C ALA A 406 -15.63 10.54 -23.93
N PHE A 407 -14.84 11.59 -23.69
CA PHE A 407 -15.30 12.98 -23.78
C PHE A 407 -14.25 13.90 -24.39
N LEU A 408 -14.71 15.10 -24.78
CA LEU A 408 -13.86 16.20 -25.30
C LEU A 408 -12.74 16.64 -24.35
N ALA A 409 -12.69 16.10 -23.15
CA ALA A 409 -11.63 16.29 -22.17
C ALA A 409 -10.74 15.03 -22.19
N HIS A 410 -9.66 15.05 -22.94
CA HIS A 410 -8.67 13.99 -22.89
C HIS A 410 -7.94 14.02 -21.53
N GLN A 411 -8.54 13.39 -20.52
CA GLN A 411 -7.88 13.14 -19.26
C GLN A 411 -6.83 12.05 -19.45
N GLN A 412 -5.78 12.12 -18.69
CA GLN A 412 -4.65 11.23 -18.84
C GLN A 412 -3.99 10.98 -17.49
N ILE A 413 -3.66 9.74 -17.21
CA ILE A 413 -2.75 9.40 -16.12
C ILE A 413 -1.34 9.78 -16.56
N LEU A 414 -0.69 10.69 -15.85
CA LEU A 414 0.63 11.25 -16.18
C LEU A 414 1.76 10.64 -15.37
N THR A 415 1.63 9.38 -14.98
CA THR A 415 2.64 8.66 -14.22
C THR A 415 2.71 7.21 -14.65
N ASP A 416 3.90 6.61 -14.58
CA ASP A 416 4.08 5.16 -14.67
C ASP A 416 3.95 4.49 -13.29
N LEU A 417 3.79 5.24 -12.21
CA LEU A 417 3.69 4.69 -10.86
C LEU A 417 2.29 4.12 -10.63
N VAL A 418 2.16 2.82 -10.80
CA VAL A 418 0.94 2.05 -10.55
C VAL A 418 1.09 1.31 -9.23
N TYR A 419 0.25 1.64 -8.25
CA TYR A 419 0.30 0.99 -6.93
C TYR A 419 -0.49 -0.31 -6.88
N THR A 420 -1.63 -0.34 -7.56
CA THR A 420 -2.55 -1.48 -7.50
C THR A 420 -3.32 -1.64 -8.80
N SER A 421 -3.75 -2.86 -9.04
CA SER A 421 -4.74 -3.19 -10.06
C SER A 421 -5.80 -4.11 -9.46
N SER A 422 -6.98 -4.13 -10.05
CA SER A 422 -8.06 -5.02 -9.65
C SER A 422 -8.94 -5.34 -10.86
N LEU A 423 -9.40 -6.57 -10.92
CA LEU A 423 -10.32 -7.00 -11.96
C LEU A 423 -11.77 -6.84 -11.49
N ASP A 424 -12.58 -6.30 -12.38
CA ASP A 424 -14.02 -6.23 -12.22
C ASP A 424 -14.66 -7.25 -13.16
N GLU A 425 -15.07 -8.37 -12.60
CA GLU A 425 -15.62 -9.52 -13.31
C GLU A 425 -17.16 -9.58 -13.29
N ARG A 426 -17.82 -8.52 -12.83
CA ARG A 426 -19.27 -8.47 -12.68
C ARG A 426 -20.01 -8.40 -14.01
N ASP A 427 -19.36 -7.83 -15.02
CA ASP A 427 -19.90 -7.78 -16.39
C ASP A 427 -19.42 -8.99 -17.22
N THR A 428 -20.11 -9.25 -18.32
CA THR A 428 -19.73 -10.30 -19.29
C THR A 428 -18.32 -10.09 -19.85
N ILE A 429 -17.91 -8.83 -19.99
CA ILE A 429 -16.54 -8.45 -20.37
C ILE A 429 -15.87 -7.94 -19.11
N PRO A 430 -14.87 -8.67 -18.58
CA PRO A 430 -14.15 -8.21 -17.41
C PRO A 430 -13.44 -6.88 -17.68
N LYS A 431 -13.51 -5.98 -16.71
CA LYS A 431 -12.86 -4.67 -16.73
C LYS A 431 -11.63 -4.68 -15.85
N LEU A 432 -10.75 -3.72 -16.07
CA LEU A 432 -9.51 -3.58 -15.31
C LEU A 432 -9.43 -2.19 -14.66
N TRP A 433 -9.34 -2.18 -13.36
CA TRP A 433 -9.02 -1.01 -12.57
C TRP A 433 -7.51 -0.87 -12.38
N ILE A 434 -6.99 0.35 -12.45
CA ILE A 434 -5.61 0.68 -12.04
C ILE A 434 -5.62 1.87 -11.09
N GLY A 435 -4.94 1.71 -9.94
CA GLY A 435 -4.72 2.77 -8.96
C GLY A 435 -3.28 3.30 -9.08
N THR A 436 -3.14 4.60 -9.18
CA THR A 436 -1.86 5.27 -9.46
C THR A 436 -1.57 6.38 -8.46
N SER A 437 -0.45 7.07 -8.63
CA SER A 437 -0.17 8.32 -7.91
C SER A 437 -0.87 9.55 -8.53
N ASP A 438 -1.59 9.38 -9.65
CA ASP A 438 -2.26 10.46 -10.41
C ASP A 438 -3.74 10.13 -10.68
N GLY A 439 -4.40 9.46 -9.76
CA GLY A 439 -5.80 9.06 -9.86
C GLY A 439 -6.00 7.57 -10.11
N VAL A 440 -7.22 7.22 -10.46
CA VAL A 440 -7.63 5.86 -10.78
C VAL A 440 -8.21 5.82 -12.19
N ALA A 441 -7.97 4.73 -12.90
CA ALA A 441 -8.53 4.51 -14.22
C ALA A 441 -9.24 3.15 -14.28
N LEU A 442 -10.39 3.12 -14.97
CA LEU A 442 -11.17 1.93 -15.28
C LEU A 442 -11.14 1.69 -16.78
N SER A 443 -10.62 0.57 -17.20
CA SER A 443 -10.66 0.14 -18.59
C SER A 443 -11.99 -0.53 -18.93
N SER A 444 -12.43 -0.37 -20.17
CA SER A 444 -13.61 -1.06 -20.69
C SER A 444 -13.43 -2.58 -20.83
N ASP A 445 -12.20 -3.04 -20.84
CA ASP A 445 -11.81 -4.45 -20.93
C ASP A 445 -10.44 -4.70 -20.27
N ILE A 446 -10.05 -5.97 -20.17
CA ILE A 446 -8.74 -6.36 -19.61
C ILE A 446 -7.55 -6.07 -20.54
N HIS A 447 -7.76 -5.53 -21.72
CA HIS A 447 -6.72 -5.20 -22.70
C HIS A 447 -6.38 -3.71 -22.73
N GLY A 448 -7.18 -2.87 -22.05
CA GLY A 448 -6.95 -1.43 -22.01
C GLY A 448 -7.40 -0.71 -23.28
N ALA A 449 -8.47 -1.19 -23.95
CA ALA A 449 -8.94 -0.63 -25.19
C ALA A 449 -9.45 0.81 -25.07
N SER A 450 -10.10 1.12 -23.94
CA SER A 450 -10.52 2.48 -23.59
C SER A 450 -10.55 2.64 -22.07
N TRP A 451 -10.34 3.87 -21.58
CA TRP A 451 -10.24 4.16 -20.17
C TRP A 451 -11.19 5.28 -19.77
N SER A 452 -11.81 5.13 -18.60
CA SER A 452 -12.43 6.22 -17.85
C SER A 452 -11.50 6.58 -16.71
N ILE A 453 -11.15 7.87 -16.59
CA ILE A 453 -10.18 8.36 -15.62
C ILE A 453 -10.90 9.20 -14.58
N PHE A 454 -10.57 8.92 -13.32
CA PHE A 454 -11.11 9.65 -12.18
C PHE A 454 -9.95 10.26 -11.40
N GLN A 455 -10.01 11.56 -11.24
CA GLN A 455 -9.03 12.36 -10.54
C GLN A 455 -9.76 13.34 -9.63
N THR A 456 -9.15 13.66 -8.48
CA THR A 456 -9.63 14.76 -7.66
C THR A 456 -8.90 16.03 -8.03
N GLU A 457 -9.65 17.11 -8.11
CA GLU A 457 -9.12 18.47 -8.14
C GLU A 457 -9.46 19.13 -6.81
N TYR A 458 -8.46 19.76 -6.20
CA TYR A 458 -8.70 20.47 -4.96
C TYR A 458 -9.47 21.74 -5.28
N ASP A 459 -10.61 21.93 -4.63
CA ASP A 459 -11.42 23.15 -4.72
C ASP A 459 -10.64 24.29 -4.04
N THR A 460 -9.78 24.91 -4.81
CA THR A 460 -9.00 26.06 -4.40
C THR A 460 -8.92 27.06 -5.55
N THR A 461 -9.03 28.32 -5.22
CA THR A 461 -8.77 29.42 -6.15
C THR A 461 -7.28 29.63 -6.39
N GLU A 462 -6.42 28.88 -5.71
CA GLU A 462 -4.98 28.95 -5.82
C GLU A 462 -4.47 28.00 -6.90
N VAL A 463 -3.51 28.47 -7.68
CA VAL A 463 -2.79 27.64 -8.64
C VAL A 463 -1.71 26.85 -7.91
N TYR A 464 -1.66 25.56 -8.12
CA TYR A 464 -0.62 24.69 -7.55
C TYR A 464 -0.09 23.69 -8.58
N ALA A 465 1.09 23.14 -8.29
CA ALA A 465 1.76 22.13 -9.11
C ALA A 465 1.83 20.79 -8.36
N TYR A 466 1.57 19.67 -9.07
CA TYR A 466 1.75 18.33 -8.52
C TYR A 466 2.14 17.30 -9.60
N PRO A 467 2.90 16.25 -9.23
CA PRO A 467 3.56 16.06 -7.94
C PRO A 467 4.59 17.16 -7.66
N ASN A 468 4.78 17.50 -6.39
CA ASN A 468 5.78 18.48 -5.99
C ASN A 468 6.34 18.08 -4.60
N PRO A 469 7.59 17.59 -4.49
CA PRO A 469 8.65 17.60 -5.52
C PRO A 469 8.33 16.78 -6.76
N PHE A 470 8.87 17.23 -7.90
CA PHE A 470 8.72 16.61 -9.20
C PHE A 470 10.02 15.97 -9.66
N SER A 471 9.95 14.71 -10.09
CA SER A 471 11.06 14.00 -10.73
C SER A 471 10.76 13.72 -12.20
N PRO A 472 11.46 14.35 -13.14
CA PRO A 472 11.27 14.07 -14.57
C PRO A 472 11.64 12.63 -14.96
N LEU A 473 12.43 11.94 -14.12
CA LEU A 473 12.91 10.59 -14.40
C LEU A 473 12.09 9.49 -13.70
N SER A 474 11.38 9.86 -12.62
CA SER A 474 10.60 8.89 -11.81
C SER A 474 9.09 9.04 -11.98
N HIS A 475 8.61 10.25 -12.28
CA HIS A 475 7.19 10.52 -12.54
C HIS A 475 6.91 10.47 -14.05
N ASN A 476 7.48 9.49 -14.71
CA ASN A 476 7.40 9.34 -16.15
C ASN A 476 6.22 8.47 -16.58
N GLN A 477 5.94 8.47 -17.87
CA GLN A 477 4.89 7.72 -18.51
C GLN A 477 5.48 6.88 -19.65
N LEU A 478 5.31 5.56 -19.60
CA LEU A 478 5.80 4.62 -20.61
C LEU A 478 7.30 4.79 -20.94
N ASN A 479 8.13 4.98 -19.92
CA ASN A 479 9.56 5.30 -20.03
C ASN A 479 9.87 6.60 -20.80
N GLY A 480 8.88 7.44 -21.00
CA GLY A 480 9.04 8.78 -21.56
C GLY A 480 9.45 9.81 -20.51
N ASP A 481 9.13 11.06 -20.77
CA ASP A 481 9.35 12.14 -19.81
C ASP A 481 8.35 12.06 -18.65
N GLY A 482 8.79 12.45 -17.46
CA GLY A 482 7.92 12.72 -16.35
C GLY A 482 7.16 14.02 -16.54
N TYR A 483 6.05 14.19 -15.83
CA TYR A 483 5.24 15.39 -15.91
C TYR A 483 4.87 15.92 -14.54
N VAL A 484 4.96 17.24 -14.38
CA VAL A 484 4.28 17.99 -13.33
C VAL A 484 3.05 18.66 -13.92
N ARG A 485 1.92 18.51 -13.27
CA ARG A 485 0.63 19.06 -13.67
C ARG A 485 0.33 20.32 -12.88
N PHE A 486 -0.37 21.28 -13.49
CA PHE A 486 -0.79 22.49 -12.83
C PHE A 486 -2.31 22.54 -12.72
N HIS A 487 -2.79 22.62 -11.50
CA HIS A 487 -4.18 22.99 -11.26
C HIS A 487 -4.35 24.50 -11.53
N THR A 488 -5.33 24.83 -12.33
CA THR A 488 -5.54 26.22 -12.80
C THR A 488 -6.87 26.83 -12.32
N GLY A 489 -7.60 26.11 -11.45
CA GLY A 489 -8.95 26.53 -11.04
C GLY A 489 -9.99 26.34 -12.16
N GLU A 490 -11.23 26.73 -11.90
CA GLU A 490 -12.39 26.53 -12.80
C GLU A 490 -12.38 27.39 -14.09
N VAL A 491 -11.23 27.81 -14.59
CA VAL A 491 -11.19 28.68 -15.77
C VAL A 491 -11.26 27.86 -17.05
N TYR A 492 -12.44 27.37 -17.37
CA TYR A 492 -12.75 26.82 -18.68
C TYR A 492 -12.88 27.95 -19.72
N ASN A 493 -12.42 27.70 -20.95
CA ASN A 493 -12.51 28.59 -22.11
C ASN A 493 -11.49 29.72 -22.18
N THR A 494 -10.24 29.48 -21.82
CA THR A 494 -9.16 30.47 -21.99
C THR A 494 -7.89 29.90 -22.61
N GLU A 495 -7.08 30.81 -23.16
CA GLU A 495 -5.68 30.50 -23.45
C GLU A 495 -4.84 30.74 -22.19
N ILE A 496 -3.96 29.81 -21.89
CA ILE A 496 -3.06 29.83 -20.75
C ILE A 496 -1.63 29.83 -21.29
N ILE A 497 -0.82 30.77 -20.83
CA ILE A 497 0.62 30.78 -21.07
C ILE A 497 1.28 30.27 -19.80
N LEU A 498 2.00 29.15 -19.91
CA LEU A 498 2.85 28.60 -18.85
C LEU A 498 4.28 29.01 -19.12
N ASP A 499 4.85 29.80 -18.24
CA ASP A 499 6.27 30.17 -18.24
C ASP A 499 6.95 29.53 -17.02
N ILE A 500 8.07 28.85 -17.21
CA ILE A 500 8.89 28.28 -16.13
C ILE A 500 10.18 29.11 -16.03
N PHE A 501 10.51 29.50 -14.82
CA PHE A 501 11.72 30.27 -14.50
C PHE A 501 12.61 29.46 -13.55
N ASN A 502 13.93 29.57 -13.71
CA ASN A 502 14.88 29.07 -12.74
C ASN A 502 14.95 29.98 -11.50
N PHE A 503 15.78 29.62 -10.51
CA PHE A 503 15.94 30.42 -9.29
C PHE A 503 16.51 31.83 -9.55
N ALA A 504 17.26 32.03 -10.64
CA ALA A 504 17.73 33.34 -11.06
C ALA A 504 16.67 34.17 -11.83
N MET A 505 15.44 33.68 -11.91
CA MET A 505 14.33 34.29 -12.67
C MET A 505 14.60 34.36 -14.18
N GLU A 506 15.46 33.51 -14.71
CA GLU A 506 15.62 33.33 -16.15
C GLU A 506 14.55 32.34 -16.65
N LYS A 507 13.87 32.73 -17.73
CA LYS A 507 12.83 31.87 -18.33
C LYS A 507 13.47 30.70 -19.06
N VAL A 508 13.18 29.47 -18.59
CA VAL A 508 13.74 28.24 -19.14
C VAL A 508 12.78 27.51 -20.07
N TYR A 509 11.47 27.77 -19.92
CA TYR A 509 10.43 27.14 -20.74
C TYR A 509 9.22 28.05 -20.90
N SER A 510 8.51 27.93 -22.03
CA SER A 510 7.27 28.64 -22.29
C SER A 510 6.39 27.81 -23.23
N GLU A 511 5.13 27.65 -22.89
CA GLU A 511 4.14 26.93 -23.71
C GLU A 511 2.77 27.61 -23.62
N ASN A 512 2.01 27.52 -24.72
CA ASN A 512 0.67 28.07 -24.85
C ASN A 512 -0.35 26.91 -24.87
N PHE A 513 -1.29 26.89 -23.92
CA PHE A 513 -2.37 25.92 -23.82
C PHE A 513 -3.69 26.59 -24.20
N ASN A 514 -4.36 26.08 -25.22
CA ASN A 514 -5.68 26.56 -25.60
C ASN A 514 -6.75 25.60 -25.06
N LEU A 515 -7.27 25.88 -23.89
CA LEU A 515 -8.27 25.05 -23.21
C LEU A 515 -9.64 25.04 -23.91
N ASN A 516 -9.89 25.92 -24.88
CA ASN A 516 -11.09 25.85 -25.72
C ASN A 516 -11.07 24.70 -26.73
N LYS A 517 -9.88 24.30 -27.15
CA LYS A 517 -9.67 23.27 -28.16
C LYS A 517 -9.20 21.94 -27.57
N PHE A 518 -8.58 21.99 -26.41
CA PHE A 518 -7.95 20.86 -25.78
C PHE A 518 -8.16 20.94 -24.26
N ARG A 519 -8.99 20.08 -23.72
CA ARG A 519 -9.22 19.94 -22.27
C ARG A 519 -8.15 19.02 -21.63
N GLY A 520 -6.90 19.17 -22.02
CA GLY A 520 -5.78 18.48 -21.40
C GLY A 520 -5.25 19.23 -20.20
N ALA A 521 -4.51 18.51 -19.34
CA ALA A 521 -3.82 19.14 -18.21
C ALA A 521 -2.78 20.13 -18.69
N VAL A 522 -2.72 21.30 -18.07
CA VAL A 522 -1.55 22.18 -18.15
C VAL A 522 -0.41 21.46 -17.45
N LYS A 523 0.67 21.13 -18.16
CA LYS A 523 1.74 20.27 -17.68
C LYS A 523 3.10 20.68 -18.21
N TRP A 524 4.16 20.27 -17.49
CA TRP A 524 5.54 20.48 -17.90
C TRP A 524 6.37 19.21 -17.63
N ASN A 525 7.27 18.87 -18.54
CA ASN A 525 8.06 17.63 -18.48
C ASN A 525 9.47 17.82 -17.89
N GLY A 526 9.75 18.94 -17.26
CA GLY A 526 11.08 19.22 -16.71
C GLY A 526 12.17 19.51 -17.75
N ARG A 527 11.78 19.81 -19.01
CA ARG A 527 12.72 20.20 -20.06
C ARG A 527 12.65 21.70 -20.33
N GLY A 528 13.81 22.27 -20.60
CA GLY A 528 13.89 23.66 -21.10
C GLY A 528 13.51 23.76 -22.56
N GLN A 529 13.51 25.01 -23.09
CA GLN A 529 13.16 25.31 -24.48
C GLN A 529 14.04 24.60 -25.52
N THR A 530 15.24 24.20 -25.13
CA THR A 530 16.19 23.44 -25.99
C THR A 530 15.95 21.92 -25.95
N GLY A 531 14.96 21.44 -25.17
CA GLY A 531 14.68 20.02 -24.97
C GLY A 531 15.59 19.34 -23.93
N ALA A 532 16.58 20.03 -23.36
CA ALA A 532 17.43 19.48 -22.32
C ALA A 532 16.70 19.46 -20.96
N LEU A 533 16.90 18.39 -20.17
CA LEU A 533 16.39 18.30 -18.80
C LEU A 533 17.03 19.40 -17.93
N VAL A 534 16.20 20.12 -17.19
CA VAL A 534 16.66 21.14 -16.25
C VAL A 534 17.41 20.52 -15.07
N SER A 535 18.22 21.29 -14.37
CA SER A 535 18.97 20.84 -13.19
C SER A 535 18.06 20.63 -11.98
N ASN A 536 18.52 19.86 -10.98
CA ASN A 536 17.87 19.83 -9.68
C ASN A 536 17.81 21.23 -9.09
N GLY A 537 16.69 21.59 -8.49
CA GLY A 537 16.53 22.91 -7.89
C GLY A 537 15.09 23.37 -7.78
N VAL A 538 14.95 24.62 -7.37
CA VAL A 538 13.65 25.29 -7.28
C VAL A 538 13.39 26.07 -8.58
N TYR A 539 12.19 25.89 -9.11
CA TYR A 539 11.66 26.58 -10.28
C TYR A 539 10.38 27.31 -9.90
N PHE A 540 10.06 28.33 -10.66
CA PHE A 540 8.83 29.09 -10.50
C PHE A 540 8.03 29.00 -11.80
N ALA A 541 6.80 28.54 -11.69
CA ALA A 541 5.85 28.57 -12.80
C ALA A 541 4.98 29.80 -12.69
N ARG A 542 4.93 30.57 -13.77
CA ARG A 542 3.95 31.64 -13.98
C ARG A 542 2.87 31.11 -14.91
N ILE A 543 1.64 31.18 -14.47
CA ILE A 543 0.48 30.82 -15.25
C ILE A 543 -0.31 32.09 -15.53
N ASN A 544 -0.28 32.51 -16.79
CA ASN A 544 -0.96 33.70 -17.27
C ASN A 544 -2.23 33.30 -18.02
N PHE A 545 -3.37 33.81 -17.58
CA PHE A 545 -4.65 33.65 -18.26
C PHE A 545 -4.89 34.80 -19.21
N ALA A 546 -4.99 34.51 -20.50
CA ALA A 546 -5.15 35.53 -21.54
C ALA A 546 -6.44 36.34 -21.41
N TYR A 547 -7.49 35.77 -20.83
CA TYR A 547 -8.75 36.45 -20.57
C TYR A 547 -9.31 36.05 -19.20
N SER A 548 -9.55 36.99 -18.32
CA SER A 548 -10.42 36.85 -17.16
C SER A 548 -11.79 37.47 -17.48
N ALA A 549 -12.83 37.05 -16.74
CA ALA A 549 -14.18 37.60 -16.88
C ALA A 549 -14.26 39.14 -16.75
N ASN A 550 -13.22 39.76 -16.27
CA ASN A 550 -13.10 41.21 -16.08
C ASN A 550 -12.08 41.90 -17.00
N ASN A 551 -11.69 41.26 -18.12
CA ASN A 551 -10.73 41.80 -19.11
C ASN A 551 -9.34 42.17 -18.58
N SER A 552 -8.92 41.69 -17.45
CA SER A 552 -7.56 41.89 -16.93
C SER A 552 -6.81 40.58 -16.95
N PRO A 553 -5.60 40.49 -17.52
CA PRO A 553 -4.78 39.31 -17.42
C PRO A 553 -4.47 39.05 -15.95
N LYS A 554 -4.59 37.80 -15.52
CA LYS A 554 -4.31 37.40 -14.15
C LYS A 554 -3.14 36.44 -14.15
N ASP A 555 -2.10 36.81 -13.45
CA ASP A 555 -0.90 35.98 -13.26
C ASP A 555 -0.96 35.26 -11.93
N PHE A 556 -0.72 33.97 -11.97
CA PHE A 556 -0.51 33.14 -10.80
C PHE A 556 0.91 32.59 -10.80
N TRP A 557 1.45 32.44 -9.61
CA TRP A 557 2.78 31.89 -9.42
C TRP A 557 2.75 30.69 -8.48
N THR A 558 3.41 29.64 -8.88
CA THR A 558 3.61 28.47 -8.01
C THR A 558 5.06 28.00 -8.06
N LYS A 559 5.50 27.36 -6.97
CA LYS A 559 6.85 26.84 -6.83
C LYS A 559 6.88 25.35 -7.19
N ILE A 560 7.92 24.95 -7.94
CA ILE A 560 8.21 23.57 -8.28
C ILE A 560 9.58 23.20 -7.74
N ILE A 561 9.69 22.07 -7.06
CA ILE A 561 10.97 21.50 -6.65
C ILE A 561 11.27 20.34 -7.61
N VAL A 562 12.34 20.46 -8.39
CA VAL A 562 12.78 19.40 -9.32
C VAL A 562 13.89 18.59 -8.67
N VAL A 563 13.71 17.28 -8.65
CA VAL A 563 14.66 16.27 -8.12
C VAL A 563 14.79 15.15 -9.14
N LYS A 564 16.01 14.88 -9.63
CA LYS A 564 16.28 13.80 -10.59
C LYS A 564 16.66 12.52 -9.87
#